data_57dd173357f963b597b8bec82881e213
#
_entry.id   57dd173357f963b597b8bec82881e213
#
_cell.length_a   1.000
_cell.length_b   1.000
_cell.length_c   1.000
_cell.angle_alpha   90.00
_cell.angle_beta   90.00
_cell.angle_gamma   90.00
#
_symmetry.space_group_name_H-M   'P 1'
#
loop_
_entity.id
_entity.type
_entity.pdbx_description
1 polymer ?
#
loop_
_entity_poly.entity_id
_entity_poly.type
_entity_poly.pdbx_seq_one_letter_code
_entity_poly.pdbx_strand_id
1 'polypeptide(L)'
;MCLYPTLIKNKKYQANKKNGGNIPAVSDKRVLYVPVACGKCMECKKKKSRDWQVRLLEDSKHIKNGKFVTFTFSNESISKLHKDLPIYTNKNKRKLELDGYDRDNAIAKLGVRRFLEKWRKKHKKSVRHWLITELGHEGTENIHLHGLIWTDHEEDIDKIWDYGFTWVQEKEKNINESIVNYITKYINKVDFEHKEYNPIILCSKGIGAKYLKSFFLPFCCYSFV
;
A
#
# COMPACT_ATOMS: atom_id res chain seq x y z
N MET A 1 -0.39 -14.04 15.57
CA MET A 1 -1.69 -13.54 16.10
C MET A 1 -1.52 -12.06 16.45
N CYS A 2 -2.54 -11.21 16.36
CA CYS A 2 -2.40 -9.80 16.76
C CYS A 2 -2.16 -9.69 18.26
N LEU A 3 -1.20 -8.85 18.67
CA LEU A 3 -0.86 -8.66 20.08
C LEU A 3 -1.88 -7.77 20.81
N TYR A 4 -2.54 -6.87 20.09
CA TYR A 4 -3.48 -5.89 20.63
C TYR A 4 -4.76 -5.84 19.80
N PRO A 5 -5.59 -6.91 19.78
CA PRO A 5 -6.82 -6.91 19.01
C PRO A 5 -7.83 -5.92 19.61
N THR A 6 -8.55 -5.23 18.74
CA THR A 6 -9.66 -4.37 19.14
C THR A 6 -10.97 -5.13 18.95
N LEU A 7 -11.81 -5.16 19.97
CA LEU A 7 -13.14 -5.74 19.87
C LEU A 7 -14.09 -4.75 19.19
N ILE A 8 -14.68 -5.17 18.09
CA ILE A 8 -15.73 -4.39 17.40
C ILE A 8 -17.05 -5.14 17.42
N LYS A 9 -18.17 -4.41 17.40
CA LYS A 9 -19.49 -5.02 17.31
C LYS A 9 -19.62 -5.84 16.03
N ASN A 10 -20.09 -7.08 16.17
CA ASN A 10 -20.27 -7.99 15.05
C ASN A 10 -21.42 -7.48 14.16
N LYS A 11 -21.13 -7.17 12.91
CA LYS A 11 -22.11 -6.64 11.95
C LYS A 11 -23.26 -7.61 11.68
N LYS A 12 -23.06 -8.92 11.88
CA LYS A 12 -24.14 -9.92 11.74
C LYS A 12 -25.29 -9.63 12.71
N TYR A 13 -24.97 -9.16 13.92
CA TYR A 13 -25.93 -8.87 14.99
C TYR A 13 -26.22 -7.37 15.14
N GLN A 14 -26.19 -6.65 14.01
CA GLN A 14 -26.59 -5.25 13.89
C GLN A 14 -27.48 -5.09 12.67
N ALA A 15 -28.45 -4.20 12.74
CA ALA A 15 -29.27 -3.84 11.58
C ALA A 15 -28.36 -3.30 10.45
N ASN A 16 -28.40 -3.91 9.28
CA ASN A 16 -27.64 -3.50 8.11
C ASN A 16 -28.34 -3.94 6.81
N LYS A 17 -27.86 -3.41 5.66
CA LYS A 17 -28.45 -3.73 4.36
C LYS A 17 -28.43 -5.23 4.00
N LYS A 18 -27.44 -5.99 4.48
CA LYS A 18 -27.29 -7.41 4.15
C LYS A 18 -28.31 -8.29 4.85
N ASN A 19 -28.77 -7.90 6.07
CA ASN A 19 -29.78 -8.63 6.83
C ASN A 19 -31.17 -7.98 6.76
N GLY A 20 -31.39 -7.04 5.83
CA GLY A 20 -32.65 -6.35 5.65
C GLY A 20 -33.15 -5.60 6.91
N GLY A 21 -32.23 -5.21 7.81
CA GLY A 21 -32.56 -4.60 9.09
C GLY A 21 -32.88 -5.62 10.19
N ASN A 22 -33.04 -6.90 9.89
CA ASN A 22 -33.37 -7.95 10.86
C ASN A 22 -32.11 -8.39 11.64
N ILE A 23 -32.20 -8.36 12.95
CA ILE A 23 -31.13 -8.79 13.84
C ILE A 23 -31.40 -10.24 14.26
N PRO A 24 -30.49 -11.20 13.92
CA PRO A 24 -30.66 -12.58 14.37
C PRO A 24 -30.69 -12.70 15.89
N ALA A 25 -31.43 -13.66 16.39
CA ALA A 25 -31.43 -13.99 17.82
C ALA A 25 -30.02 -14.41 18.27
N VAL A 26 -29.64 -14.00 19.47
CA VAL A 26 -28.30 -14.25 20.04
C VAL A 26 -28.43 -15.23 21.18
N SER A 27 -27.94 -16.46 21.01
CA SER A 27 -27.85 -17.45 22.06
C SER A 27 -26.61 -17.27 22.96
N ASP A 28 -25.52 -16.78 22.39
CA ASP A 28 -24.26 -16.56 23.08
C ASP A 28 -23.78 -15.11 22.92
N LYS A 29 -23.75 -14.36 24.03
CA LYS A 29 -23.33 -12.94 24.04
C LYS A 29 -21.88 -12.73 23.54
N ARG A 30 -21.01 -13.77 23.59
CA ARG A 30 -19.63 -13.67 23.10
C ARG A 30 -19.54 -13.39 21.60
N VAL A 31 -20.54 -13.81 20.80
CA VAL A 31 -20.59 -13.57 19.36
C VAL A 31 -20.93 -12.13 18.97
N LEU A 32 -21.41 -11.32 19.94
CA LEU A 32 -21.75 -9.91 19.69
C LEU A 32 -20.54 -9.04 19.34
N TYR A 33 -19.34 -9.51 19.68
CA TYR A 33 -18.10 -8.82 19.39
C TYR A 33 -17.14 -9.75 18.67
N VAL A 34 -16.37 -9.19 17.74
CA VAL A 34 -15.31 -9.91 17.02
C VAL A 34 -13.98 -9.18 17.22
N PRO A 35 -12.89 -9.92 17.45
CA PRO A 35 -11.55 -9.34 17.53
C PRO A 35 -11.08 -8.94 16.13
N VAL A 36 -10.65 -7.70 15.97
CA VAL A 36 -10.05 -7.17 14.74
C VAL A 36 -8.59 -6.84 15.03
N ALA A 37 -7.73 -7.23 14.09
CA ALA A 37 -6.30 -6.96 14.18
C ALA A 37 -6.02 -5.44 14.21
N CYS A 38 -5.13 -4.99 15.11
CA CYS A 38 -4.82 -3.57 15.26
C CYS A 38 -4.10 -2.97 14.04
N GLY A 39 -3.47 -3.79 13.19
CA GLY A 39 -2.74 -3.37 11.99
C GLY A 39 -1.37 -2.73 12.25
N LYS A 40 -1.04 -2.40 13.49
CA LYS A 40 0.16 -1.64 13.86
C LYS A 40 1.22 -2.47 14.60
N CYS A 41 0.84 -3.49 15.35
CA CYS A 41 1.80 -4.31 16.09
C CYS A 41 2.68 -5.13 15.14
N MET A 42 3.82 -5.59 15.65
CA MET A 42 4.81 -6.35 14.87
C MET A 42 4.19 -7.56 14.15
N GLU A 43 3.32 -8.30 14.82
CA GLU A 43 2.67 -9.47 14.24
C GLU A 43 1.72 -9.10 13.09
N CYS A 44 1.02 -7.97 13.20
CA CYS A 44 0.19 -7.45 12.10
C CYS A 44 1.05 -6.97 10.93
N LYS A 45 2.16 -6.28 11.21
CA LYS A 45 3.12 -5.84 10.18
C LYS A 45 3.75 -7.04 9.46
N LYS A 46 4.21 -8.07 10.19
CA LYS A 46 4.74 -9.33 9.62
C LYS A 46 3.70 -10.02 8.73
N LYS A 47 2.45 -10.13 9.20
CA LYS A 47 1.37 -10.69 8.39
C LYS A 47 1.16 -9.89 7.11
N LYS A 48 1.05 -8.56 7.21
CA LYS A 48 0.90 -7.66 6.05
C LYS A 48 2.05 -7.81 5.06
N SER A 49 3.29 -7.94 5.53
CA SER A 49 4.47 -8.17 4.70
C SER A 49 4.35 -9.48 3.90
N ARG A 50 4.03 -10.60 4.56
CA ARG A 50 3.83 -11.90 3.90
C ARG A 50 2.69 -11.88 2.89
N ASP A 51 1.56 -11.25 3.25
CA ASP A 51 0.41 -11.11 2.34
C ASP A 51 0.80 -10.35 1.06
N TRP A 52 1.66 -9.34 1.15
CA TRP A 52 2.16 -8.60 0.00
C TRP A 52 3.23 -9.37 -0.79
N GLN A 53 4.13 -10.12 -0.12
CA GLN A 53 5.07 -11.02 -0.80
C GLN A 53 4.34 -11.96 -1.74
N VAL A 54 3.34 -12.68 -1.25
CA VAL A 54 2.55 -13.61 -2.06
C VAL A 54 1.91 -12.92 -3.26
N ARG A 55 1.30 -11.74 -3.06
CA ARG A 55 0.64 -10.98 -4.13
C ARG A 55 1.59 -10.48 -5.20
N LEU A 56 2.75 -9.96 -4.78
CA LEU A 56 3.75 -9.42 -5.71
C LEU A 56 4.44 -10.53 -6.49
N LEU A 57 4.76 -11.64 -5.84
CA LEU A 57 5.31 -12.83 -6.52
C LEU A 57 4.33 -13.40 -7.54
N GLU A 58 3.05 -13.45 -7.21
CA GLU A 58 2.04 -13.90 -8.17
C GLU A 58 1.95 -12.97 -9.38
N ASP A 59 1.92 -11.66 -9.17
CA ASP A 59 1.93 -10.70 -10.27
C ASP A 59 3.19 -10.84 -11.16
N SER A 60 4.36 -11.04 -10.56
CA SER A 60 5.62 -11.18 -11.29
C SER A 60 5.71 -12.45 -12.15
N LYS A 61 4.91 -13.47 -11.86
CA LYS A 61 4.79 -14.65 -12.75
C LYS A 61 4.14 -14.31 -14.08
N HIS A 62 3.19 -13.39 -14.06
CA HIS A 62 2.34 -13.06 -15.21
C HIS A 62 2.76 -11.78 -15.95
N ILE A 63 3.41 -10.83 -15.27
CA ILE A 63 3.75 -9.52 -15.81
C ILE A 63 5.26 -9.33 -15.65
N LYS A 64 6.00 -9.36 -16.78
CA LYS A 64 7.46 -9.41 -16.79
C LYS A 64 8.14 -8.04 -16.91
N ASN A 65 7.41 -6.99 -17.29
CA ASN A 65 7.95 -5.64 -17.47
C ASN A 65 7.96 -4.79 -16.18
N GLY A 66 8.00 -5.44 -15.03
CA GLY A 66 8.14 -4.75 -13.75
C GLY A 66 9.56 -4.26 -13.50
N LYS A 67 9.69 -3.05 -12.99
CA LYS A 67 10.96 -2.41 -12.59
C LYS A 67 10.92 -2.04 -11.13
N PHE A 68 12.00 -2.34 -10.41
CA PHE A 68 12.20 -1.77 -9.09
C PHE A 68 12.59 -0.30 -9.22
N VAL A 69 11.96 0.55 -8.42
CA VAL A 69 12.19 2.00 -8.43
C VAL A 69 12.39 2.54 -7.02
N THR A 70 13.18 3.59 -6.93
CA THR A 70 13.29 4.45 -5.75
C THR A 70 13.00 5.88 -6.18
N PHE A 71 12.10 6.54 -5.49
CA PHE A 71 11.80 7.96 -5.67
C PHE A 71 12.18 8.72 -4.41
N THR A 72 12.87 9.83 -4.56
CA THR A 72 13.19 10.74 -3.47
C THR A 72 12.46 12.07 -3.64
N PHE A 73 12.51 12.90 -2.61
CA PHE A 73 11.98 14.27 -2.65
C PHE A 73 13.07 15.24 -2.22
N SER A 74 13.23 16.33 -2.97
CA SER A 74 14.05 17.45 -2.55
C SER A 74 13.32 18.32 -1.51
N ASN A 75 14.04 19.05 -0.69
CA ASN A 75 13.45 19.96 0.30
C ASN A 75 12.50 20.99 -0.32
N GLU A 76 12.85 21.49 -1.51
CA GLU A 76 12.02 22.42 -2.28
C GLU A 76 10.70 21.77 -2.70
N SER A 77 10.78 20.53 -3.21
CA SER A 77 9.60 19.77 -3.62
C SER A 77 8.69 19.42 -2.44
N ILE A 78 9.26 19.06 -1.29
CA ILE A 78 8.51 18.84 -0.05
C ILE A 78 7.77 20.13 0.35
N SER A 79 8.46 21.27 0.36
CA SER A 79 7.87 22.56 0.71
C SER A 79 6.74 22.96 -0.25
N LYS A 80 6.92 22.73 -1.56
CA LYS A 80 5.90 23.00 -2.58
C LYS A 80 4.69 22.07 -2.42
N LEU A 81 4.91 20.77 -2.29
CA LEU A 81 3.84 19.78 -2.10
C LEU A 81 3.08 20.01 -0.81
N HIS A 82 3.77 20.42 0.27
CA HIS A 82 3.12 20.77 1.53
C HIS A 82 2.11 21.90 1.38
N LYS A 83 2.46 22.99 0.68
CA LYS A 83 1.54 24.10 0.38
C LYS A 83 0.32 23.65 -0.45
N ASP A 84 0.50 22.66 -1.28
CA ASP A 84 -0.53 22.14 -2.19
C ASP A 84 -1.36 21.00 -1.58
N LEU A 85 -1.11 20.62 -0.30
CA LEU A 85 -1.91 19.58 0.35
C LEU A 85 -3.38 20.01 0.44
N PRO A 86 -4.31 19.07 0.16
CA PRO A 86 -5.73 19.35 0.33
C PRO A 86 -6.06 19.60 1.80
N ILE A 87 -7.10 20.40 2.04
CA ILE A 87 -7.62 20.60 3.39
C ILE A 87 -8.25 19.30 3.86
N TYR A 88 -7.67 18.71 4.89
CA TYR A 88 -8.23 17.54 5.56
C TYR A 88 -9.24 17.99 6.62
N THR A 89 -10.32 17.26 6.76
CA THR A 89 -11.33 17.50 7.79
C THR A 89 -11.60 16.24 8.57
N ASN A 90 -11.84 16.39 9.87
CA ASN A 90 -12.29 15.29 10.72
C ASN A 90 -13.78 14.96 10.48
N LYS A 91 -14.31 13.96 11.19
CA LYS A 91 -15.73 13.55 11.11
C LYS A 91 -16.72 14.70 11.40
N ASN A 92 -16.29 15.69 12.17
CA ASN A 92 -17.09 16.86 12.56
C ASN A 92 -16.86 18.05 11.59
N LYS A 93 -16.27 17.83 10.40
CA LYS A 93 -15.93 18.83 9.38
C LYS A 93 -14.97 19.94 9.87
N ARG A 94 -14.27 19.72 10.98
CA ARG A 94 -13.23 20.65 11.43
C ARG A 94 -11.96 20.40 10.64
N LYS A 95 -11.26 21.46 10.25
CA LYS A 95 -9.96 21.39 9.58
C LYS A 95 -8.99 20.58 10.44
N LEU A 96 -8.35 19.58 9.82
CA LEU A 96 -7.31 18.78 10.43
C LEU A 96 -5.97 19.27 9.89
N GLU A 97 -5.13 19.76 10.76
CA GLU A 97 -3.74 20.06 10.42
C GLU A 97 -2.94 18.76 10.49
N LEU A 98 -2.23 18.45 9.41
CA LEU A 98 -1.33 17.31 9.36
C LEU A 98 0.05 17.77 9.78
N ASP A 99 0.64 17.07 10.73
CA ASP A 99 2.00 17.30 11.19
C ASP A 99 2.82 15.99 11.16
N GLY A 100 4.14 16.12 11.38
CA GLY A 100 5.05 14.98 11.47
C GLY A 100 4.87 13.97 10.35
N TYR A 101 4.82 12.68 10.71
CA TYR A 101 4.76 11.55 9.78
C TYR A 101 3.48 11.48 8.94
N ASP A 102 2.36 11.97 9.46
CA ASP A 102 1.11 12.00 8.70
C ASP A 102 1.19 13.02 7.56
N ARG A 103 1.85 14.17 7.79
CA ARG A 103 2.17 15.16 6.76
C ARG A 103 3.11 14.58 5.71
N ASP A 104 4.18 13.89 6.10
CA ASP A 104 5.16 13.32 5.18
C ASP A 104 4.53 12.25 4.29
N ASN A 105 3.73 11.36 4.87
CA ASN A 105 2.94 10.40 4.12
C ASN A 105 1.90 11.06 3.17
N ALA A 106 1.31 12.19 3.56
CA ALA A 106 0.39 12.94 2.71
C ALA A 106 1.11 13.61 1.53
N ILE A 107 2.32 14.13 1.73
CA ILE A 107 3.20 14.67 0.69
C ILE A 107 3.56 13.58 -0.32
N ALA A 108 4.02 12.41 0.14
CA ALA A 108 4.33 11.27 -0.72
C ALA A 108 3.11 10.83 -1.54
N LYS A 109 1.95 10.74 -0.91
CA LYS A 109 0.69 10.39 -1.58
C LYS A 109 0.32 11.42 -2.66
N LEU A 110 0.50 12.72 -2.40
CA LEU A 110 0.23 13.78 -3.37
C LEU A 110 1.20 13.72 -4.55
N GLY A 111 2.51 13.53 -4.29
CA GLY A 111 3.54 13.37 -5.32
C GLY A 111 3.23 12.20 -6.24
N VAL A 112 2.95 11.02 -5.68
CA VAL A 112 2.59 9.82 -6.48
C VAL A 112 1.29 10.06 -7.27
N ARG A 113 0.28 10.68 -6.69
CA ARG A 113 -0.96 11.01 -7.41
C ARG A 113 -0.68 11.88 -8.64
N ARG A 114 0.12 12.93 -8.51
CA ARG A 114 0.50 13.83 -9.60
C ARG A 114 1.36 13.14 -10.66
N PHE A 115 2.30 12.27 -10.23
CA PHE A 115 3.05 11.41 -11.15
C PHE A 115 2.10 10.56 -12.00
N LEU A 116 1.15 9.86 -11.37
CA LEU A 116 0.18 9.03 -12.08
C LEU A 116 -0.76 9.84 -13.00
N GLU A 117 -1.09 11.08 -12.65
CA GLU A 117 -1.87 12.00 -13.50
C GLU A 117 -1.08 12.43 -14.73
N LYS A 118 0.21 12.81 -14.58
CA LYS A 118 1.12 13.13 -15.68
C LYS A 118 1.33 11.93 -16.59
N TRP A 119 1.52 10.74 -16.00
CA TRP A 119 1.64 9.50 -16.74
C TRP A 119 0.43 9.23 -17.63
N ARG A 120 -0.80 9.34 -17.06
CA ARG A 120 -2.03 9.16 -17.84
C ARG A 120 -2.20 10.19 -18.95
N LYS A 121 -1.79 11.42 -18.73
CA LYS A 121 -1.81 12.46 -19.77
C LYS A 121 -0.91 12.10 -20.94
N LYS A 122 0.30 11.58 -20.68
CA LYS A 122 1.28 11.20 -21.68
C LYS A 122 0.90 9.92 -22.42
N HIS A 123 0.65 8.84 -21.69
CA HIS A 123 0.47 7.49 -22.24
C HIS A 123 -0.98 7.09 -22.47
N LYS A 124 -1.96 7.94 -22.13
CA LYS A 124 -3.41 7.64 -22.19
C LYS A 124 -3.84 6.40 -21.40
N LYS A 125 -2.94 5.83 -20.59
CA LYS A 125 -3.13 4.64 -19.75
C LYS A 125 -2.58 4.87 -18.35
N SER A 126 -3.19 4.24 -17.36
CA SER A 126 -2.61 4.18 -16.01
C SER A 126 -1.45 3.20 -15.97
N VAL A 127 -0.39 3.54 -15.25
CA VAL A 127 0.71 2.63 -14.96
C VAL A 127 0.39 1.78 -13.73
N ARG A 128 0.67 0.48 -13.82
CA ARG A 128 0.57 -0.43 -12.68
C ARG A 128 1.74 -0.19 -11.74
N HIS A 129 1.46 -0.05 -10.46
CA HIS A 129 2.47 0.31 -9.46
C HIS A 129 2.15 -0.30 -8.10
N TRP A 130 3.19 -0.51 -7.32
CA TRP A 130 3.17 -0.79 -5.90
C TRP A 130 4.36 -0.07 -5.25
N LEU A 131 4.08 0.91 -4.43
CA LEU A 131 5.07 1.79 -3.80
C LEU A 131 4.84 1.82 -2.30
N ILE A 132 5.92 1.85 -1.52
CA ILE A 132 5.89 1.98 -0.07
C ILE A 132 6.76 3.15 0.36
N THR A 133 6.29 3.92 1.33
CA THR A 133 7.05 5.03 1.90
C THR A 133 8.06 4.56 2.93
N GLU A 134 9.18 5.24 3.01
CA GLU A 134 10.23 5.12 4.01
C GLU A 134 10.76 6.51 4.38
N LEU A 135 11.17 6.71 5.62
CA LEU A 135 11.94 7.89 6.02
C LEU A 135 13.42 7.65 5.73
N GLY A 136 14.11 8.68 5.22
CA GLY A 136 15.56 8.67 5.09
C GLY A 136 16.23 8.67 6.45
N HIS A 137 17.40 8.02 6.56
CA HIS A 137 18.18 7.93 7.81
C HIS A 137 19.40 8.84 7.82
N GLU A 138 19.80 9.33 6.65
CA GLU A 138 21.01 10.15 6.53
C GLU A 138 20.65 11.55 6.05
N GLY A 139 21.11 12.55 6.77
CA GLY A 139 21.02 13.95 6.41
C GLY A 139 19.65 14.59 6.62
N THR A 140 18.79 14.58 5.63
CA THR A 140 17.53 15.36 5.65
C THR A 140 16.33 14.62 6.22
N GLU A 141 16.42 13.32 6.47
CA GLU A 141 15.28 12.45 6.85
C GLU A 141 14.07 12.55 5.89
N ASN A 142 14.30 13.03 4.67
CA ASN A 142 13.23 13.21 3.70
C ASN A 142 12.56 11.87 3.36
N ILE A 143 11.26 11.92 3.15
CA ILE A 143 10.51 10.74 2.77
C ILE A 143 10.95 10.21 1.40
N HIS A 144 11.08 8.90 1.30
CA HIS A 144 11.40 8.16 0.07
C HIS A 144 10.26 7.20 -0.28
N LEU A 145 10.25 6.74 -1.53
CA LEU A 145 9.35 5.69 -1.99
C LEU A 145 10.18 4.59 -2.64
N HIS A 146 9.96 3.37 -2.21
CA HIS A 146 10.53 2.17 -2.84
C HIS A 146 9.39 1.32 -3.40
N GLY A 147 9.63 0.64 -4.53
CA GLY A 147 8.61 -0.25 -5.03
C GLY A 147 8.76 -0.69 -6.46
N LEU A 148 7.64 -1.05 -7.06
CA LEU A 148 7.57 -1.63 -8.40
C LEU A 148 6.67 -0.80 -9.30
N ILE A 149 7.13 -0.58 -10.53
CA ILE A 149 6.32 -0.02 -11.63
C ILE A 149 6.39 -0.98 -12.81
N TRP A 150 5.25 -1.34 -13.37
CA TRP A 150 5.17 -2.22 -14.54
C TRP A 150 4.91 -1.39 -15.80
N THR A 151 5.94 -1.26 -16.62
CA THR A 151 5.89 -0.45 -17.84
C THR A 151 6.96 -0.88 -18.84
N ASP A 152 6.68 -0.63 -20.12
CA ASP A 152 7.64 -0.74 -21.22
C ASP A 152 8.28 0.62 -21.54
N HIS A 153 7.89 1.69 -20.83
CA HIS A 153 8.37 3.06 -20.98
C HIS A 153 9.15 3.51 -19.74
N GLU A 154 10.18 2.78 -19.39
CA GLU A 154 10.97 3.04 -18.16
C GLU A 154 11.71 4.37 -18.19
N GLU A 155 12.10 4.84 -19.37
CA GLU A 155 12.74 6.14 -19.62
C GLU A 155 11.85 7.33 -19.25
N ASP A 156 10.56 7.10 -19.14
CA ASP A 156 9.61 8.15 -18.78
C ASP A 156 9.37 8.24 -17.28
N ILE A 157 9.80 7.25 -16.51
CA ILE A 157 9.65 7.27 -15.05
C ILE A 157 10.39 8.48 -14.48
N ASP A 158 11.67 8.62 -14.82
CA ASP A 158 12.52 9.73 -14.38
C ASP A 158 12.04 11.07 -14.92
N LYS A 159 11.69 11.15 -16.20
CA LYS A 159 11.20 12.38 -16.84
C LYS A 159 9.90 12.92 -16.25
N ILE A 160 9.05 12.05 -15.72
CA ILE A 160 7.75 12.42 -15.16
C ILE A 160 7.85 12.70 -13.66
N TRP A 161 8.79 12.04 -12.95
CA TRP A 161 9.06 12.30 -11.55
C TRP A 161 9.96 13.52 -11.42
N ASP A 162 9.39 14.65 -11.07
CA ASP A 162 10.09 15.93 -10.99
C ASP A 162 10.24 16.46 -9.55
N TYR A 163 10.17 15.57 -8.56
CA TYR A 163 10.21 15.94 -7.15
C TYR A 163 11.56 15.69 -6.47
N GLY A 164 12.45 14.94 -7.10
CA GLY A 164 13.77 14.60 -6.57
C GLY A 164 14.46 13.56 -7.44
N PHE A 165 15.43 12.89 -6.86
CA PHE A 165 16.18 11.85 -7.56
C PHE A 165 15.33 10.60 -7.78
N THR A 166 15.55 9.96 -8.92
CA THR A 166 14.91 8.70 -9.30
C THR A 166 15.98 7.66 -9.59
N TRP A 167 15.84 6.49 -9.01
CA TRP A 167 16.60 5.31 -9.42
C TRP A 167 15.65 4.27 -10.00
N VAL A 168 15.98 3.75 -11.15
CA VAL A 168 15.22 2.70 -11.85
C VAL A 168 16.15 1.53 -12.13
N GLN A 169 15.69 0.32 -11.81
CA GLN A 169 16.42 -0.90 -12.09
C GLN A 169 16.71 -1.07 -13.59
N GLU A 170 17.90 -1.54 -13.94
CA GLU A 170 18.33 -1.81 -15.31
C GLU A 170 17.37 -2.77 -16.04
N LYS A 171 17.32 -2.60 -17.38
CA LYS A 171 16.38 -3.32 -18.28
C LYS A 171 16.43 -4.84 -18.17
N GLU A 172 17.62 -5.39 -17.99
CA GLU A 172 17.86 -6.84 -18.08
C GLU A 172 17.44 -7.63 -16.84
N LYS A 173 17.11 -6.96 -15.74
CA LYS A 173 16.74 -7.63 -14.48
C LYS A 173 15.22 -7.69 -14.32
N ASN A 174 14.69 -8.91 -14.36
CA ASN A 174 13.30 -9.17 -14.00
C ASN A 174 13.08 -9.09 -12.49
N ILE A 175 11.85 -8.75 -12.09
CA ILE A 175 11.45 -8.83 -10.68
C ILE A 175 11.51 -10.29 -10.24
N ASN A 176 12.29 -10.54 -9.21
CA ASN A 176 12.47 -11.84 -8.60
C ASN A 176 12.08 -11.82 -7.11
N GLU A 177 12.14 -12.96 -6.47
CA GLU A 177 11.81 -13.12 -5.06
C GLU A 177 12.68 -12.23 -4.15
N SER A 178 13.97 -12.08 -4.47
CA SER A 178 14.88 -11.24 -3.68
C SER A 178 14.44 -9.78 -3.67
N ILE A 179 14.03 -9.22 -4.81
CA ILE A 179 13.50 -7.85 -4.92
C ILE A 179 12.19 -7.72 -4.13
N VAL A 180 11.27 -8.69 -4.27
CA VAL A 180 10.00 -8.68 -3.55
C VAL A 180 10.24 -8.75 -2.04
N ASN A 181 11.13 -9.60 -1.59
CA ASN A 181 11.51 -9.71 -0.19
C ASN A 181 12.16 -8.41 0.33
N TYR A 182 13.00 -7.79 -0.50
CA TYR A 182 13.62 -6.52 -0.17
C TYR A 182 12.60 -5.40 0.05
N ILE A 183 11.67 -5.19 -0.87
CA ILE A 183 10.69 -4.10 -0.75
C ILE A 183 9.65 -4.35 0.34
N THR A 184 9.27 -5.59 0.58
CA THR A 184 8.26 -5.92 1.60
C THR A 184 8.82 -5.87 3.02
N LYS A 185 10.16 -5.89 3.21
CA LYS A 185 10.75 -5.67 4.54
C LYS A 185 10.44 -4.29 5.11
N TYR A 186 10.24 -3.27 4.25
CA TYR A 186 9.88 -1.91 4.70
C TYR A 186 8.53 -1.85 5.42
N ILE A 187 7.65 -2.85 5.24
CA ILE A 187 6.36 -2.94 5.94
C ILE A 187 6.57 -3.20 7.43
N ASN A 188 7.58 -3.98 7.77
CA ASN A 188 7.87 -4.42 9.15
C ASN A 188 9.24 -3.96 9.67
N LYS A 189 9.95 -3.12 8.91
CA LYS A 189 11.18 -2.48 9.36
C LYS A 189 10.89 -1.72 10.65
N VAL A 190 11.69 -1.99 11.67
CA VAL A 190 11.67 -1.24 12.93
C VAL A 190 12.68 -0.12 12.77
N ASP A 191 12.18 1.10 12.80
CA ASP A 191 12.99 2.28 12.90
C ASP A 191 13.06 2.67 14.38
N PHE A 192 14.24 2.62 14.96
CA PHE A 192 14.43 2.89 16.39
C PHE A 192 14.38 4.39 16.70
N GLU A 193 14.69 5.25 15.72
CA GLU A 193 14.63 6.70 15.84
C GLU A 193 13.20 7.21 15.62
N HIS A 194 12.47 6.57 14.68
CA HIS A 194 11.12 6.95 14.28
C HIS A 194 10.08 5.85 14.58
N LYS A 195 9.99 5.43 15.84
CA LYS A 195 9.15 4.29 16.28
C LYS A 195 7.68 4.45 15.92
N GLU A 196 7.18 5.67 15.90
CA GLU A 196 5.78 5.98 15.57
C GLU A 196 5.52 6.03 14.05
N TYR A 197 6.58 6.03 13.23
CA TYR A 197 6.41 6.05 11.79
C TYR A 197 5.72 4.77 11.30
N ASN A 198 4.68 4.97 10.50
CA ASN A 198 3.95 3.86 9.89
C ASN A 198 3.93 4.03 8.37
N PRO A 199 4.68 3.21 7.62
CA PRO A 199 4.75 3.32 6.17
C PRO A 199 3.40 3.06 5.51
N ILE A 200 3.07 3.85 4.49
CA ILE A 200 1.89 3.64 3.67
C ILE A 200 2.24 2.93 2.36
N ILE A 201 1.31 2.13 1.88
CA ILE A 201 1.42 1.45 0.59
C ILE A 201 0.47 2.13 -0.40
N LEU A 202 1.03 2.58 -1.52
CA LEU A 202 0.32 3.18 -2.63
C LEU A 202 0.38 2.19 -3.80
N CYS A 203 -0.76 1.63 -4.20
CA CYS A 203 -0.75 0.58 -5.20
C CYS A 203 -1.97 0.59 -6.11
N SER A 204 -1.77 0.02 -7.30
CA SER A 204 -2.85 -0.23 -8.26
C SER A 204 -3.84 -1.28 -7.73
N LYS A 205 -5.10 -1.16 -8.12
CA LYS A 205 -6.11 -2.17 -7.82
C LYS A 205 -5.75 -3.51 -8.50
N GLY A 206 -6.09 -4.62 -7.84
CA GLY A 206 -5.98 -5.97 -8.41
C GLY A 206 -4.58 -6.57 -8.44
N ILE A 207 -3.61 -6.03 -7.67
CA ILE A 207 -2.32 -6.72 -7.48
C ILE A 207 -2.55 -8.03 -6.74
N GLY A 208 -2.03 -9.15 -7.31
CA GLY A 208 -2.18 -10.50 -6.78
C GLY A 208 -3.60 -11.08 -6.91
N ALA A 209 -4.50 -10.45 -7.67
CA ALA A 209 -5.87 -10.96 -7.83
C ALA A 209 -5.94 -12.34 -8.51
N LYS A 210 -4.93 -12.71 -9.30
CA LYS A 210 -4.86 -14.03 -9.97
C LYS A 210 -4.54 -15.16 -8.99
N TYR A 211 -3.96 -14.87 -7.84
CA TYR A 211 -3.65 -15.86 -6.80
C TYR A 211 -4.87 -16.68 -6.39
N LEU A 212 -6.01 -16.03 -6.17
CA LEU A 212 -7.25 -16.74 -5.84
C LEU A 212 -7.77 -17.62 -6.98
N LYS A 213 -7.53 -17.21 -8.24
CA LYS A 213 -7.98 -17.99 -9.42
C LYS A 213 -7.12 -19.23 -9.63
N SER A 214 -5.83 -19.19 -9.33
CA SER A 214 -4.94 -20.34 -9.47
C SER A 214 -5.23 -21.46 -8.46
N PHE A 215 -5.81 -21.13 -7.30
CA PHE A 215 -6.21 -22.13 -6.31
C PHE A 215 -7.58 -22.78 -6.60
N PHE A 216 -8.48 -22.10 -7.29
CA PHE A 216 -9.82 -22.62 -7.58
C PHE A 216 -9.91 -23.48 -8.85
N LEU A 217 -8.93 -23.42 -9.75
CA LEU A 217 -8.93 -24.21 -10.99
C LEU A 217 -8.72 -25.73 -10.81
N PRO A 218 -7.98 -26.25 -9.81
CA PRO A 218 -7.85 -27.69 -9.62
C PRO A 218 -9.06 -28.36 -8.95
N PHE A 219 -9.92 -27.61 -8.27
CA PHE A 219 -11.05 -28.18 -7.51
C PHE A 219 -12.38 -28.23 -8.27
N CYS A 220 -12.48 -27.59 -9.43
CA CYS A 220 -13.70 -27.60 -10.23
C CYS A 220 -13.83 -28.79 -11.21
N CYS A 221 -12.84 -29.71 -11.27
CA CYS A 221 -12.87 -30.85 -12.19
C CYS A 221 -13.21 -32.20 -11.54
N TYR A 222 -13.66 -32.22 -10.29
CA TYR A 222 -14.30 -33.40 -9.73
C TYR A 222 -15.82 -33.17 -9.69
N SER A 223 -16.42 -33.21 -10.89
CA SER A 223 -17.86 -33.39 -11.04
C SER A 223 -18.18 -34.86 -10.72
N PHE A 224 -19.11 -35.03 -9.83
CA PHE A 224 -19.79 -36.28 -9.55
C PHE A 224 -20.18 -37.03 -10.83
N VAL A 225 -19.76 -38.31 -10.92
CA VAL A 225 -20.45 -39.36 -11.63
C VAL A 225 -21.08 -40.25 -10.58
#